data_ab8c5e7acbbd45742bf74b274236eb23
#
_entry.id   ab8c5e7acbbd45742bf74b274236eb23
#
_cell.length_a   1.000
_cell.length_b   1.000
_cell.length_c   1.000
_cell.angle_alpha   90.00
_cell.angle_beta   90.00
_cell.angle_gamma   90.00
#
_symmetry.space_group_name_H-M   'P 1'
#
loop_
_entity.id
_entity.type
_entity.pdbx_description
1 polymer ?
#
loop_
_entity_poly.entity_id
_entity_poly.type
_entity_poly.pdbx_seq_one_letter_code
_entity_poly.pdbx_strand_id
1 'polypeptide(L)'
;MSGISGSVEQMTQGHLRNVQQLAVFYTGHSNIYAINIAKVKAFIITEEVAINDTPKDTDVIAGIATIRGEPVTLINLDAWLGLPALAVKDYKLIIFCEFNHKKIGFLVKDMLDIVEKTTNELRHTEETNSKITYTTYVKVNNKDELCTVFNAEQLLRDIHWTDDGSDEIRKYVDEKLHSSKLILAAEDSGVAREVLSSFFEETGLDYEIYANGTLLIKRLEELNPDKIGMVITDIEMPGTDGYQVASFIKNNKNLAHVPVIVNSSMTTDAVRGKMSQVGVDGFVGKTDISNLFKLTKKFLLK
;
A
#
# COMPACT_ATOMS: atom_id res chain seq x y z
N MET A 1 23.47 21.16 9.02
CA MET A 1 22.72 20.59 7.87
C MET A 1 23.42 19.31 7.42
N SER A 2 23.30 18.23 8.16
CA SER A 2 23.91 16.94 7.82
C SER A 2 23.17 15.85 8.57
N GLY A 3 22.00 15.46 8.11
CA GLY A 3 21.20 14.46 8.83
C GLY A 3 20.22 13.66 7.99
N ILE A 4 20.02 13.99 6.69
CA ILE A 4 18.94 13.39 5.91
C ILE A 4 19.43 12.42 4.82
N SER A 5 20.71 12.46 4.41
CA SER A 5 21.20 11.55 3.35
C SER A 5 21.48 10.11 3.85
N GLY A 6 21.69 9.90 5.15
CA GLY A 6 21.92 8.56 5.74
C GLY A 6 20.65 7.70 5.86
N SER A 7 19.46 8.32 5.83
CA SER A 7 18.20 7.60 6.03
C SER A 7 17.72 6.82 4.79
N VAL A 8 18.08 7.25 3.57
CA VAL A 8 17.63 6.62 2.34
C VAL A 8 18.37 5.30 2.06
N GLU A 9 19.68 5.22 2.38
CA GLU A 9 20.43 3.99 2.24
C GLU A 9 20.04 2.93 3.30
N GLN A 10 19.69 3.36 4.51
CA GLN A 10 19.17 2.46 5.54
C GLN A 10 17.75 1.95 5.22
N MET A 11 16.91 2.79 4.58
CA MET A 11 15.57 2.39 4.09
C MET A 11 15.64 1.25 3.06
N THR A 12 16.69 1.20 2.24
CA THR A 12 16.87 0.16 1.22
C THR A 12 17.34 -1.19 1.78
N GLN A 13 17.96 -1.23 2.94
CA GLN A 13 18.43 -2.48 3.57
C GLN A 13 17.35 -3.21 4.40
N GLY A 14 16.32 -2.50 4.87
CA GLY A 14 15.23 -3.07 5.68
C GLY A 14 14.44 -4.16 4.95
N HIS A 15 14.17 -3.99 3.66
CA HIS A 15 13.42 -4.97 2.85
C HIS A 15 14.11 -6.32 2.64
N LEU A 16 15.43 -6.39 2.82
CA LEU A 16 16.17 -7.66 2.77
C LEU A 16 16.03 -8.49 4.06
N ARG A 17 15.44 -7.91 5.13
CA ARG A 17 15.37 -8.52 6.48
C ARG A 17 13.95 -8.83 6.96
N ASN A 18 12.91 -8.77 6.13
CA ASN A 18 11.50 -8.88 6.58
C ASN A 18 11.15 -7.84 7.67
N VAL A 19 11.65 -6.61 7.52
CA VAL A 19 11.45 -5.53 8.48
C VAL A 19 10.68 -4.41 7.81
N GLN A 20 9.57 -3.99 8.42
CA GLN A 20 8.84 -2.78 8.03
C GLN A 20 9.22 -1.63 8.95
N GLN A 21 9.47 -0.46 8.37
CA GLN A 21 9.66 0.78 9.12
C GLN A 21 8.33 1.52 9.23
N LEU A 22 7.93 1.78 10.47
CA LEU A 22 6.66 2.42 10.79
C LEU A 22 6.91 3.80 11.40
N ALA A 23 6.29 4.84 10.84
CA ALA A 23 6.16 6.14 11.47
C ALA A 23 5.04 6.07 12.50
N VAL A 24 5.39 6.15 13.78
CA VAL A 24 4.47 6.04 14.92
C VAL A 24 4.12 7.42 15.43
N PHE A 25 2.86 7.69 15.65
CA PHE A 25 2.36 9.00 16.01
C PHE A 25 1.15 8.92 16.94
N TYR A 26 0.84 10.04 17.58
CA TYR A 26 -0.41 10.23 18.32
C TYR A 26 -1.49 10.83 17.43
N THR A 27 -2.69 10.27 17.50
CA THR A 27 -3.91 10.95 17.02
C THR A 27 -4.26 12.12 17.94
N GLY A 28 -5.23 12.94 17.58
CA GLY A 28 -5.71 14.04 18.42
C GLY A 28 -6.09 13.60 19.84
N HIS A 29 -6.63 12.42 19.98
CA HIS A 29 -7.03 11.80 21.25
C HIS A 29 -5.92 10.98 21.94
N SER A 30 -4.69 11.13 21.49
CA SER A 30 -3.50 10.45 22.03
C SER A 30 -3.50 8.92 21.90
N ASN A 31 -4.31 8.37 20.98
CA ASN A 31 -4.19 6.99 20.58
C ASN A 31 -2.94 6.82 19.70
N ILE A 32 -2.28 5.67 19.81
CA ILE A 32 -1.04 5.39 19.10
C ILE A 32 -1.36 4.68 17.80
N TYR A 33 -1.04 5.34 16.70
CA TYR A 33 -1.19 4.83 15.36
C TYR A 33 0.13 4.86 14.61
N ALA A 34 0.19 4.12 13.51
CA ALA A 34 1.36 4.12 12.64
C ALA A 34 0.97 4.02 11.17
N ILE A 35 1.88 4.48 10.33
CA ILE A 35 1.87 4.31 8.87
C ILE A 35 3.23 3.81 8.41
N ASN A 36 3.27 2.99 7.34
CA ASN A 36 4.53 2.59 6.73
C ASN A 36 5.28 3.83 6.22
N ILE A 37 6.53 3.98 6.65
CA ILE A 37 7.37 5.14 6.31
C ILE A 37 7.60 5.27 4.80
N ALA A 38 7.53 4.18 4.05
CA ALA A 38 7.68 4.18 2.60
C ALA A 38 6.58 4.99 1.87
N LYS A 39 5.42 5.18 2.53
CA LYS A 39 4.31 6.01 2.02
C LYS A 39 4.49 7.49 2.36
N VAL A 40 5.41 7.83 3.27
CA VAL A 40 5.61 9.19 3.78
C VAL A 40 6.65 9.93 2.94
N LYS A 41 6.28 11.13 2.49
CA LYS A 41 7.17 12.04 1.76
C LYS A 41 7.85 13.07 2.67
N ALA A 42 7.12 13.52 3.68
CA ALA A 42 7.63 14.49 4.65
C ALA A 42 6.74 14.57 5.90
N PHE A 43 7.34 15.06 7.00
CA PHE A 43 6.65 15.54 8.18
C PHE A 43 6.69 17.06 8.17
N ILE A 44 5.55 17.71 8.32
CA ILE A 44 5.40 19.16 8.16
C ILE A 44 4.70 19.73 9.39
N ILE A 45 5.23 20.81 9.93
CA ILE A 45 4.61 21.49 11.06
C ILE A 45 3.35 22.22 10.57
N THR A 46 2.22 21.95 11.21
CA THR A 46 0.91 22.47 10.77
C THR A 46 0.89 24.00 10.74
N GLU A 47 1.55 24.64 11.70
CA GLU A 47 1.62 26.12 11.81
C GLU A 47 2.44 26.77 10.67
N GLU A 48 3.28 26.01 9.97
CA GLU A 48 4.14 26.53 8.89
C GLU A 48 3.45 26.56 7.51
N VAL A 49 2.24 26.03 7.41
CA VAL A 49 1.50 25.96 6.14
C VAL A 49 0.18 26.72 6.21
N ALA A 50 -0.15 27.42 5.12
CA ALA A 50 -1.46 28.01 4.96
C ALA A 50 -2.48 26.90 4.63
N ILE A 51 -3.54 26.82 5.43
CA ILE A 51 -4.62 25.86 5.25
C ILE A 51 -5.88 26.63 4.88
N ASN A 52 -6.46 26.26 3.75
CA ASN A 52 -7.71 26.81 3.27
C ASN A 52 -8.85 25.84 3.61
N ASP A 53 -9.89 26.37 4.25
CA ASP A 53 -11.11 25.61 4.49
C ASP A 53 -11.77 25.26 3.14
N THR A 54 -12.30 24.05 3.06
CA THR A 54 -13.13 23.60 1.93
C THR A 54 -14.57 23.46 2.38
N PRO A 55 -15.56 23.58 1.46
CA PRO A 55 -16.92 23.15 1.77
C PRO A 55 -16.89 21.71 2.28
N LYS A 56 -17.47 21.49 3.47
CA LYS A 56 -17.37 20.18 4.15
C LYS A 56 -18.62 19.38 3.86
N ASP A 57 -18.47 18.31 3.12
CA ASP A 57 -19.48 17.24 3.07
C ASP A 57 -19.28 16.27 4.25
N THR A 58 -18.05 16.18 4.79
CA THR A 58 -17.71 15.35 5.94
C THR A 58 -16.62 16.01 6.79
N ASP A 59 -16.56 15.70 8.09
CA ASP A 59 -15.47 16.16 8.97
C ASP A 59 -14.12 15.48 8.67
N VAL A 60 -14.10 14.49 7.80
CA VAL A 60 -12.89 13.73 7.43
C VAL A 60 -11.93 14.60 6.60
N ILE A 61 -12.46 15.43 5.68
CA ILE A 61 -11.63 16.38 4.92
C ILE A 61 -11.51 17.65 5.74
N ALA A 62 -10.31 17.94 6.23
CA ALA A 62 -10.04 19.10 7.09
C ALA A 62 -9.78 20.39 6.32
N GLY A 63 -9.39 20.30 5.04
CA GLY A 63 -9.08 21.45 4.19
C GLY A 63 -8.03 21.12 3.14
N ILE A 64 -7.49 22.15 2.48
CA ILE A 64 -6.40 22.03 1.51
C ILE A 64 -5.23 22.92 1.98
N ALA A 65 -4.04 22.31 2.06
CA ALA A 65 -2.79 23.04 2.33
C ALA A 65 -1.96 23.18 1.05
N THR A 66 -1.15 24.23 0.96
CA THR A 66 -0.12 24.34 -0.07
C THR A 66 1.19 23.84 0.51
N ILE A 67 1.65 22.67 0.06
CA ILE A 67 2.89 22.03 0.50
C ILE A 67 3.86 21.95 -0.68
N ARG A 68 5.03 22.58 -0.55
CA ARG A 68 6.05 22.64 -1.61
C ARG A 68 5.51 23.17 -2.95
N GLY A 69 4.58 24.12 -2.89
CA GLY A 69 3.96 24.74 -4.07
C GLY A 69 2.81 23.93 -4.69
N GLU A 70 2.40 22.85 -4.07
CA GLU A 70 1.34 21.97 -4.58
C GLU A 70 0.16 21.88 -3.62
N PRO A 71 -1.08 21.77 -4.14
CA PRO A 71 -2.25 21.58 -3.30
C PRO A 71 -2.28 20.17 -2.72
N VAL A 72 -2.46 20.05 -1.41
CA VAL A 72 -2.51 18.79 -0.66
C VAL A 72 -3.78 18.77 0.17
N THR A 73 -4.62 17.78 -0.04
CA THR A 73 -5.82 17.58 0.78
C THR A 73 -5.43 17.09 2.16
N LEU A 74 -5.95 17.77 3.19
CA LEU A 74 -5.72 17.41 4.58
C LEU A 74 -6.85 16.54 5.10
N ILE A 75 -6.47 15.44 5.73
CA ILE A 75 -7.37 14.45 6.31
C ILE A 75 -7.30 14.53 7.83
N ASN A 76 -8.48 14.67 8.44
CA ASN A 76 -8.65 14.48 9.86
C ASN A 76 -8.79 13.00 10.16
N LEU A 77 -7.70 12.38 10.63
CA LEU A 77 -7.65 10.95 10.89
C LEU A 77 -8.60 10.54 12.03
N ASP A 78 -8.75 11.39 13.05
CA ASP A 78 -9.68 11.12 14.16
C ASP A 78 -11.12 10.99 13.66
N ALA A 79 -11.57 11.93 12.82
CA ALA A 79 -12.91 11.87 12.23
C ALA A 79 -13.13 10.61 11.41
N TRP A 80 -12.13 10.22 10.59
CA TRP A 80 -12.23 8.97 9.83
C TRP A 80 -12.29 7.74 10.73
N LEU A 81 -11.56 7.74 11.84
CA LEU A 81 -11.59 6.65 12.83
C LEU A 81 -12.91 6.61 13.64
N GLY A 82 -13.78 7.60 13.48
CA GLY A 82 -15.04 7.72 14.23
C GLY A 82 -14.87 8.41 15.59
N LEU A 83 -13.73 9.09 15.78
CA LEU A 83 -13.48 9.93 16.96
C LEU A 83 -13.90 11.38 16.68
N PRO A 84 -14.21 12.19 17.71
CA PRO A 84 -14.51 13.60 17.50
C PRO A 84 -13.34 14.34 16.84
N ALA A 85 -13.61 15.07 15.76
CA ALA A 85 -12.60 15.90 15.10
C ALA A 85 -12.16 17.03 16.02
N LEU A 86 -10.84 17.22 16.16
CA LEU A 86 -10.29 18.42 16.80
C LEU A 86 -10.17 19.55 15.77
N ALA A 87 -10.04 20.79 16.25
CA ALA A 87 -9.74 21.91 15.36
C ALA A 87 -8.34 21.71 14.73
N VAL A 88 -8.16 22.12 13.47
CA VAL A 88 -6.90 21.91 12.73
C VAL A 88 -5.68 22.45 13.49
N LYS A 89 -5.82 23.58 14.19
CA LYS A 89 -4.78 24.20 15.02
C LYS A 89 -4.33 23.35 16.22
N ASP A 90 -5.11 22.34 16.62
CA ASP A 90 -4.80 21.46 17.74
C ASP A 90 -3.93 20.25 17.32
N TYR A 91 -3.71 20.09 16.01
CA TYR A 91 -2.77 19.14 15.44
C TYR A 91 -1.44 19.83 15.13
N LYS A 92 -0.34 19.27 15.60
CA LYS A 92 1.00 19.87 15.43
C LYS A 92 1.66 19.54 14.10
N LEU A 93 1.35 18.38 13.53
CA LEU A 93 2.05 17.84 12.37
C LEU A 93 1.08 17.35 11.30
N ILE A 94 1.55 17.45 10.07
CA ILE A 94 0.97 16.84 8.89
C ILE A 94 1.93 15.75 8.41
N ILE A 95 1.47 14.51 8.35
CA ILE A 95 2.19 13.43 7.67
C ILE A 95 1.82 13.51 6.20
N PHE A 96 2.72 14.07 5.39
CA PHE A 96 2.53 14.23 3.95
C PHE A 96 2.87 12.93 3.23
N CYS A 97 1.90 12.39 2.52
CA CYS A 97 1.99 11.12 1.78
C CYS A 97 1.61 11.29 0.32
N GLU A 98 2.05 10.35 -0.50
CA GLU A 98 1.65 10.23 -1.90
C GLU A 98 1.21 8.79 -2.19
N PHE A 99 -0.03 8.64 -2.70
CA PHE A 99 -0.63 7.38 -3.11
C PHE A 99 -1.09 7.51 -4.56
N ASN A 100 -0.56 6.69 -5.46
CA ASN A 100 -0.97 6.71 -6.88
C ASN A 100 -1.02 8.13 -7.47
N HIS A 101 0.05 8.92 -7.25
CA HIS A 101 0.18 10.33 -7.66
C HIS A 101 -0.80 11.31 -6.98
N LYS A 102 -1.64 10.85 -6.05
CA LYS A 102 -2.48 11.72 -5.23
C LYS A 102 -1.75 12.07 -3.94
N LYS A 103 -1.80 13.36 -3.58
CA LYS A 103 -1.08 13.93 -2.45
C LYS A 103 -2.03 14.24 -1.33
N ILE A 104 -1.80 13.65 -0.17
CA ILE A 104 -2.61 13.85 1.03
C ILE A 104 -1.74 14.12 2.25
N GLY A 105 -2.30 14.83 3.21
CA GLY A 105 -1.69 15.07 4.50
C GLY A 105 -2.58 14.60 5.63
N PHE A 106 -2.08 13.72 6.49
CA PHE A 106 -2.80 13.31 7.70
C PHE A 106 -2.48 14.25 8.84
N LEU A 107 -3.50 14.85 9.44
CA LEU A 107 -3.36 15.65 10.64
C LEU A 107 -3.13 14.74 11.84
N VAL A 108 -2.03 14.96 12.57
CA VAL A 108 -1.65 14.17 13.74
C VAL A 108 -1.21 15.09 14.88
N LYS A 109 -1.40 14.65 16.12
CA LYS A 109 -1.07 15.46 17.30
C LYS A 109 0.43 15.62 17.48
N ASP A 110 1.18 14.54 17.36
CA ASP A 110 2.64 14.55 17.49
C ASP A 110 3.24 13.23 16.96
N MET A 111 4.51 13.30 16.55
CA MET A 111 5.28 12.09 16.25
C MET A 111 5.83 11.48 17.53
N LEU A 112 5.85 10.15 17.57
CA LEU A 112 6.50 9.40 18.63
C LEU A 112 7.89 8.96 18.22
N ASP A 113 7.98 8.14 17.18
CA ASP A 113 9.23 7.54 16.73
C ASP A 113 9.07 6.94 15.32
N ILE A 114 10.18 6.53 14.72
CA ILE A 114 10.22 5.62 13.58
C ILE A 114 10.78 4.31 14.07
N VAL A 115 9.95 3.26 14.06
CA VAL A 115 10.31 1.95 14.59
C VAL A 115 10.44 0.92 13.49
N GLU A 116 11.34 -0.03 13.66
CA GLU A 116 11.44 -1.22 12.82
C GLU A 116 10.65 -2.35 13.45
N LYS A 117 9.81 -3.01 12.65
CA LYS A 117 9.02 -4.17 13.03
C LYS A 117 9.23 -5.30 12.06
N THR A 118 9.57 -6.47 12.59
CA THR A 118 9.56 -7.69 11.79
C THR A 118 8.13 -8.14 11.53
N THR A 119 7.92 -8.91 10.49
CA THR A 119 6.59 -9.44 10.15
C THR A 119 5.95 -10.22 11.31
N ASN A 120 6.75 -10.94 12.11
CA ASN A 120 6.23 -11.71 13.25
C ASN A 120 5.73 -10.82 14.40
N GLU A 121 6.11 -9.54 14.43
CA GLU A 121 5.62 -8.55 15.41
C GLU A 121 4.36 -7.83 14.94
N LEU A 122 3.98 -7.98 13.66
CA LEU A 122 2.78 -7.43 13.08
C LEU A 122 1.67 -8.48 13.14
N ARG A 123 0.55 -8.16 13.77
CA ARG A 123 -0.59 -9.06 13.94
C ARG A 123 -1.77 -8.56 13.12
N HIS A 124 -2.30 -9.40 12.26
CA HIS A 124 -3.60 -9.14 11.65
C HIS A 124 -4.68 -9.15 12.73
N THR A 125 -5.60 -8.22 12.66
CA THR A 125 -6.83 -8.29 13.43
C THR A 125 -7.78 -9.24 12.71
N GLU A 126 -8.22 -10.30 13.38
CA GLU A 126 -9.24 -11.23 12.84
C GLU A 126 -10.63 -10.59 12.69
N GLU A 127 -10.79 -9.39 13.24
CA GLU A 127 -12.02 -8.62 13.12
C GLU A 127 -12.06 -7.86 11.80
N THR A 128 -13.24 -7.85 11.20
CA THR A 128 -13.62 -7.19 9.95
C THR A 128 -13.52 -5.65 9.98
N ASN A 129 -12.59 -5.08 10.72
CA ASN A 129 -12.38 -3.64 10.71
C ASN A 129 -11.45 -3.26 9.55
N SER A 130 -12.04 -2.92 8.42
CA SER A 130 -11.32 -2.50 7.21
C SER A 130 -10.38 -1.28 7.41
N LYS A 131 -10.56 -0.52 8.51
CA LYS A 131 -9.72 0.66 8.83
C LYS A 131 -8.35 0.31 9.41
N ILE A 132 -8.12 -0.93 9.81
CA ILE A 132 -6.89 -1.41 10.45
C ILE A 132 -6.23 -2.45 9.56
N THR A 133 -4.93 -2.28 9.28
CA THR A 133 -4.13 -3.30 8.59
C THR A 133 -3.50 -4.27 9.59
N TYR A 134 -2.81 -3.73 10.60
CA TYR A 134 -2.11 -4.52 11.61
C TYR A 134 -2.19 -3.87 12.98
N THR A 135 -1.89 -4.67 14.01
CA THR A 135 -1.54 -4.18 15.34
C THR A 135 -0.14 -4.66 15.72
N THR A 136 0.57 -3.87 16.51
CA THR A 136 1.88 -4.20 17.06
C THR A 136 2.07 -3.51 18.41
N TYR A 137 3.13 -3.84 19.13
CA TYR A 137 3.51 -3.13 20.34
C TYR A 137 4.71 -2.21 20.07
N VAL A 138 4.66 -1.00 20.60
CA VAL A 138 5.74 -0.02 20.54
C VAL A 138 6.13 0.42 21.95
N LYS A 139 7.38 0.80 22.15
CA LYS A 139 7.83 1.30 23.45
C LYS A 139 7.58 2.79 23.60
N VAL A 140 6.78 3.15 24.59
CA VAL A 140 6.52 4.54 24.99
C VAL A 140 6.86 4.67 26.45
N ASN A 141 7.83 5.53 26.79
CA ASN A 141 8.30 5.70 28.17
C ASN A 141 8.66 4.37 28.86
N ASN A 142 9.38 3.47 28.14
CA ASN A 142 9.77 2.13 28.57
C ASN A 142 8.61 1.14 28.85
N LYS A 143 7.40 1.45 28.43
CA LYS A 143 6.24 0.54 28.47
C LYS A 143 5.87 0.10 27.08
N ASP A 144 5.43 -1.15 26.97
CA ASP A 144 4.88 -1.64 25.71
C ASP A 144 3.42 -1.18 25.57
N GLU A 145 3.16 -0.34 24.58
CA GLU A 145 1.84 0.21 24.27
C GLU A 145 1.35 -0.37 22.93
N LEU A 146 0.05 -0.63 22.84
CA LEU A 146 -0.56 -1.09 21.60
C LEU A 146 -0.53 0.01 20.55
N CYS A 147 -0.01 -0.30 19.38
CA CYS A 147 0.01 0.57 18.22
C CYS A 147 -0.80 -0.05 17.08
N THR A 148 -1.63 0.76 16.45
CA THR A 148 -2.47 0.36 15.32
C THR A 148 -1.91 0.91 14.02
N VAL A 149 -1.64 0.05 13.05
CA VAL A 149 -1.30 0.45 11.68
C VAL A 149 -2.60 0.59 10.91
N PHE A 150 -2.96 1.83 10.57
CA PHE A 150 -4.22 2.08 9.87
C PHE A 150 -4.13 1.78 8.38
N ASN A 151 -5.27 1.45 7.79
CA ASN A 151 -5.40 1.13 6.37
C ASN A 151 -5.61 2.42 5.56
N ALA A 152 -4.52 2.98 5.05
CA ALA A 152 -4.57 4.20 4.25
C ALA A 152 -5.31 4.00 2.90
N GLU A 153 -5.30 2.80 2.34
CA GLU A 153 -6.02 2.49 1.09
C GLU A 153 -7.52 2.51 1.32
N GLN A 154 -7.97 1.92 2.44
CA GLN A 154 -9.37 1.98 2.83
C GLN A 154 -9.82 3.42 3.09
N LEU A 155 -8.97 4.24 3.75
CA LEU A 155 -9.27 5.65 3.96
C LEU A 155 -9.50 6.38 2.63
N LEU A 156 -8.60 6.18 1.66
CA LEU A 156 -8.72 6.80 0.34
C LEU A 156 -10.03 6.43 -0.38
N ARG A 157 -10.50 5.20 -0.21
CA ARG A 157 -11.78 4.74 -0.75
C ARG A 157 -12.97 5.39 -0.05
N ASP A 158 -12.94 5.42 1.28
CA ASP A 158 -14.04 5.98 2.08
C ASP A 158 -14.26 7.47 1.79
N ILE A 159 -13.21 8.20 1.40
CA ILE A 159 -13.33 9.60 0.97
C ILE A 159 -13.56 9.76 -0.54
N HIS A 160 -13.88 8.67 -1.24
CA HIS A 160 -14.10 8.63 -2.70
C HIS A 160 -12.92 9.23 -3.51
N TRP A 161 -11.72 9.12 -3.00
CA TRP A 161 -10.51 9.64 -3.65
C TRP A 161 -9.80 8.64 -4.55
N THR A 162 -10.05 7.38 -4.34
CA THR A 162 -9.75 6.33 -5.31
C THR A 162 -11.04 5.94 -5.99
N ASP A 163 -11.05 6.03 -7.29
CA ASP A 163 -11.94 5.23 -8.10
C ASP A 163 -11.63 3.77 -7.72
N ASP A 164 -12.62 3.00 -7.31
CA ASP A 164 -12.44 1.57 -6.99
C ASP A 164 -12.08 0.77 -8.26
N GLY A 165 -11.88 1.46 -9.37
CA GLY A 165 -11.58 0.87 -10.67
C GLY A 165 -12.79 0.20 -11.31
N SER A 166 -13.94 0.18 -10.65
CA SER A 166 -15.14 -0.51 -11.17
C SER A 166 -15.61 0.05 -12.51
N ASP A 167 -15.62 1.38 -12.64
CA ASP A 167 -15.98 2.04 -13.91
C ASP A 167 -14.90 1.84 -14.99
N GLU A 168 -13.65 1.72 -14.60
CA GLU A 168 -12.56 1.43 -15.51
C GLU A 168 -12.54 -0.05 -15.91
N ILE A 169 -12.81 -0.97 -14.99
CA ILE A 169 -12.96 -2.40 -15.26
C ILE A 169 -14.10 -2.62 -16.26
N ARG A 170 -15.25 -1.94 -16.09
CA ARG A 170 -16.40 -2.04 -17.00
C ARG A 170 -16.09 -1.70 -18.45
N LYS A 171 -15.06 -0.91 -18.72
CA LYS A 171 -14.63 -0.62 -20.11
C LYS A 171 -14.07 -1.86 -20.83
N TYR A 172 -13.66 -2.88 -20.08
CA TYR A 172 -13.05 -4.11 -20.61
C TYR A 172 -14.00 -5.31 -20.59
N VAL A 173 -15.25 -5.15 -20.14
CA VAL A 173 -16.27 -6.24 -20.08
C VAL A 173 -16.46 -6.92 -21.42
N ASP A 174 -16.39 -6.17 -22.51
CA ASP A 174 -16.56 -6.69 -23.87
C ASP A 174 -15.24 -7.27 -24.45
N GLU A 175 -14.11 -7.11 -23.78
CA GLU A 175 -12.80 -7.60 -24.25
C GLU A 175 -12.31 -8.77 -23.38
N LYS A 176 -12.95 -9.94 -23.57
CA LYS A 176 -12.54 -11.16 -22.85
C LYS A 176 -11.15 -11.61 -23.31
N LEU A 177 -10.31 -11.92 -22.33
CA LEU A 177 -9.00 -12.50 -22.55
C LEU A 177 -9.10 -14.03 -22.42
N HIS A 178 -8.83 -14.74 -23.49
CA HIS A 178 -8.86 -16.21 -23.45
C HIS A 178 -7.47 -16.77 -23.21
N SER A 179 -7.27 -17.39 -22.05
CA SER A 179 -6.05 -18.10 -21.69
C SER A 179 -6.41 -19.38 -20.94
N SER A 180 -5.72 -20.48 -21.26
CA SER A 180 -5.81 -21.73 -20.51
C SER A 180 -4.85 -21.77 -19.32
N LYS A 181 -4.10 -20.68 -19.08
CA LYS A 181 -3.11 -20.59 -18.02
C LYS A 181 -3.70 -19.84 -16.82
N LEU A 182 -3.35 -20.33 -15.64
CA LEU A 182 -3.77 -19.79 -14.36
C LEU A 182 -2.98 -18.52 -14.01
N ILE A 183 -3.68 -17.49 -13.54
CA ILE A 183 -3.07 -16.33 -12.92
C ILE A 183 -3.01 -16.54 -11.41
N LEU A 184 -1.86 -16.30 -10.83
CA LEU A 184 -1.69 -16.33 -9.38
C LEU A 184 -1.44 -14.92 -8.86
N ALA A 185 -2.10 -14.53 -7.77
CA ALA A 185 -1.88 -13.24 -7.17
C ALA A 185 -1.65 -13.33 -5.66
N ALA A 186 -0.89 -12.38 -5.10
CA ALA A 186 -0.78 -12.17 -3.66
C ALA A 186 -1.05 -10.69 -3.34
N GLU A 187 -1.98 -10.47 -2.40
CA GLU A 187 -2.43 -9.15 -1.98
C GLU A 187 -3.02 -9.26 -0.56
N ASP A 188 -2.51 -8.50 0.40
CA ASP A 188 -2.96 -8.57 1.79
C ASP A 188 -4.20 -7.72 2.08
N SER A 189 -4.43 -6.67 1.30
CA SER A 189 -5.63 -5.84 1.39
C SER A 189 -6.85 -6.55 0.83
N GLY A 190 -7.87 -6.81 1.67
CA GLY A 190 -9.13 -7.41 1.24
C GLY A 190 -9.79 -6.67 0.08
N VAL A 191 -9.69 -5.37 0.16
CA VAL A 191 -10.18 -4.41 -0.81
C VAL A 191 -9.49 -4.53 -2.17
N ALA A 192 -8.16 -4.54 -2.18
CA ALA A 192 -7.40 -4.67 -3.42
C ALA A 192 -7.58 -6.08 -4.03
N ARG A 193 -7.82 -7.11 -3.17
CA ARG A 193 -8.22 -8.44 -3.67
C ARG A 193 -9.55 -8.41 -4.40
N GLU A 194 -10.56 -7.68 -3.89
CA GLU A 194 -11.86 -7.53 -4.56
C GLU A 194 -11.72 -6.87 -5.93
N VAL A 195 -10.88 -5.83 -6.04
CA VAL A 195 -10.59 -5.16 -7.33
C VAL A 195 -9.94 -6.14 -8.32
N LEU A 196 -8.94 -6.90 -7.88
CA LEU A 196 -8.28 -7.91 -8.71
C LEU A 196 -9.24 -9.03 -9.11
N SER A 197 -10.08 -9.53 -8.19
CA SER A 197 -11.09 -10.54 -8.48
C SER A 197 -12.07 -10.05 -9.54
N SER A 198 -12.63 -8.86 -9.35
CA SER A 198 -13.53 -8.25 -10.34
C SER A 198 -12.86 -8.08 -11.70
N PHE A 199 -11.60 -7.67 -11.73
CA PHE A 199 -10.84 -7.55 -12.97
C PHE A 199 -10.69 -8.89 -13.70
N PHE A 200 -10.34 -9.97 -13.00
CA PHE A 200 -10.16 -11.29 -13.61
C PHE A 200 -11.50 -11.89 -14.05
N GLU A 201 -12.56 -11.74 -13.26
CA GLU A 201 -13.91 -12.19 -13.60
C GLU A 201 -14.43 -11.49 -14.86
N GLU A 202 -14.30 -10.16 -14.92
CA GLU A 202 -14.74 -9.39 -16.07
C GLU A 202 -13.92 -9.66 -17.33
N THR A 203 -12.63 -9.95 -17.19
CA THR A 203 -11.79 -10.33 -18.33
C THR A 203 -11.86 -11.81 -18.68
N GLY A 204 -12.54 -12.64 -17.88
CA GLY A 204 -12.76 -14.07 -18.13
C GLY A 204 -11.50 -14.94 -17.95
N LEU A 205 -10.63 -14.57 -17.02
CA LEU A 205 -9.38 -15.25 -16.73
C LEU A 205 -9.50 -16.16 -15.50
N ASP A 206 -8.91 -17.35 -15.58
CA ASP A 206 -8.77 -18.23 -14.42
C ASP A 206 -7.71 -17.68 -13.45
N TYR A 207 -8.04 -17.60 -12.16
CA TYR A 207 -7.16 -16.99 -11.17
C TYR A 207 -7.29 -17.62 -9.78
N GLU A 208 -6.22 -17.47 -8.99
CA GLU A 208 -6.19 -17.70 -7.55
C GLU A 208 -5.51 -16.51 -6.86
N ILE A 209 -6.10 -15.96 -5.79
CA ILE A 209 -5.55 -14.84 -5.03
C ILE A 209 -5.29 -15.26 -3.58
N TYR A 210 -4.10 -14.98 -3.10
CA TYR A 210 -3.60 -15.31 -1.77
C TYR A 210 -3.43 -14.07 -0.91
N ALA A 211 -3.70 -14.17 0.39
CA ALA A 211 -3.61 -13.06 1.33
C ALA A 211 -2.17 -12.65 1.69
N ASN A 212 -1.16 -13.39 1.24
CA ASN A 212 0.25 -13.06 1.47
C ASN A 212 1.17 -13.85 0.53
N GLY A 213 2.43 -13.40 0.44
CA GLY A 213 3.42 -14.04 -0.42
C GLY A 213 3.82 -15.46 0.01
N THR A 214 3.73 -15.80 1.30
CA THR A 214 4.06 -17.15 1.78
C THR A 214 3.09 -18.20 1.23
N LEU A 215 1.79 -17.90 1.23
CA LEU A 215 0.77 -18.78 0.67
C LEU A 215 0.93 -18.92 -0.85
N LEU A 216 1.24 -17.80 -1.53
CA LEU A 216 1.50 -17.82 -2.97
C LEU A 216 2.72 -18.69 -3.32
N ILE A 217 3.84 -18.53 -2.59
CA ILE A 217 5.05 -19.35 -2.84
C ILE A 217 4.73 -20.83 -2.64
N LYS A 218 4.04 -21.19 -1.57
CA LYS A 218 3.62 -22.58 -1.34
C LYS A 218 2.83 -23.13 -2.53
N ARG A 219 1.91 -22.34 -3.08
CA ARG A 219 1.12 -22.76 -4.23
C ARG A 219 1.95 -22.90 -5.51
N LEU A 220 2.92 -22.00 -5.73
CA LEU A 220 3.86 -22.07 -6.85
C LEU A 220 4.71 -23.35 -6.84
N GLU A 221 5.05 -23.88 -5.65
CA GLU A 221 5.79 -25.13 -5.50
C GLU A 221 4.94 -26.38 -5.83
N GLU A 222 3.62 -26.29 -5.73
CA GLU A 222 2.68 -27.39 -5.99
C GLU A 222 2.27 -27.49 -7.47
N LEU A 223 2.36 -26.37 -8.21
CA LEU A 223 1.85 -26.30 -9.58
C LEU A 223 2.92 -26.68 -10.63
N ASN A 224 2.45 -27.23 -11.74
CA ASN A 224 3.29 -27.32 -12.94
C ASN A 224 3.52 -25.88 -13.49
N PRO A 225 4.79 -25.42 -13.59
CA PRO A 225 5.13 -24.08 -14.08
C PRO A 225 4.51 -23.73 -15.45
N ASP A 226 4.34 -24.69 -16.34
CA ASP A 226 3.77 -24.48 -17.68
C ASP A 226 2.29 -24.08 -17.66
N LYS A 227 1.60 -24.37 -16.55
CA LYS A 227 0.20 -23.97 -16.34
C LYS A 227 0.05 -22.55 -15.81
N ILE A 228 1.15 -21.94 -15.35
CA ILE A 228 1.13 -20.59 -14.78
C ILE A 228 1.29 -19.58 -15.90
N GLY A 229 0.33 -18.68 -16.05
CA GLY A 229 0.34 -17.62 -17.05
C GLY A 229 1.18 -16.42 -16.62
N MET A 230 0.96 -16.00 -15.39
CA MET A 230 1.68 -14.89 -14.77
C MET A 230 1.43 -14.86 -13.26
N VAL A 231 2.27 -14.14 -12.56
CA VAL A 231 2.11 -13.83 -11.13
C VAL A 231 1.93 -12.31 -10.96
N ILE A 232 0.95 -11.92 -10.14
CA ILE A 232 0.76 -10.54 -9.70
C ILE A 232 1.00 -10.50 -8.19
N THR A 233 1.82 -9.56 -7.71
CA THR A 233 2.10 -9.45 -6.28
C THR A 233 2.09 -8.01 -5.82
N ASP A 234 1.47 -7.74 -4.67
CA ASP A 234 1.76 -6.51 -3.96
C ASP A 234 3.18 -6.54 -3.39
N ILE A 235 3.72 -5.37 -3.10
CA ILE A 235 5.02 -5.22 -2.45
C ILE A 235 4.88 -5.38 -0.94
N GLU A 236 3.91 -4.69 -0.34
CA GLU A 236 3.79 -4.55 1.10
C GLU A 236 2.85 -5.61 1.68
N MET A 237 3.35 -6.80 1.90
CA MET A 237 2.58 -7.87 2.54
C MET A 237 3.28 -8.39 3.79
N PRO A 238 2.54 -8.84 4.82
CA PRO A 238 3.12 -9.49 5.99
C PRO A 238 3.71 -10.85 5.61
N GLY A 239 4.80 -11.21 6.26
CA GLY A 239 5.51 -12.45 6.00
C GLY A 239 6.46 -12.32 4.84
N THR A 240 6.10 -12.90 3.75
CA THR A 240 6.84 -12.81 2.50
C THR A 240 6.32 -11.65 1.68
N ASP A 241 7.14 -10.64 1.49
CA ASP A 241 6.84 -9.45 0.70
C ASP A 241 6.96 -9.71 -0.82
N GLY A 242 6.49 -8.74 -1.64
CA GLY A 242 6.54 -8.89 -3.09
C GLY A 242 7.95 -8.95 -3.69
N TYR A 243 8.97 -8.39 -3.01
CA TYR A 243 10.36 -8.53 -3.44
C TYR A 243 10.83 -9.97 -3.31
N GLN A 244 10.46 -10.63 -2.21
CA GLN A 244 10.80 -12.02 -1.94
C GLN A 244 10.07 -12.96 -2.88
N VAL A 245 8.78 -12.71 -3.16
CA VAL A 245 8.00 -13.46 -4.15
C VAL A 245 8.66 -13.38 -5.53
N ALA A 246 8.96 -12.16 -5.99
CA ALA A 246 9.61 -11.94 -7.28
C ALA A 246 10.99 -12.60 -7.35
N SER A 247 11.80 -12.44 -6.28
CA SER A 247 13.13 -13.05 -6.18
C SER A 247 13.06 -14.58 -6.18
N PHE A 248 12.10 -15.17 -5.46
CA PHE A 248 11.87 -16.61 -5.46
C PHE A 248 11.59 -17.13 -6.88
N ILE A 249 10.67 -16.49 -7.61
CA ILE A 249 10.30 -16.88 -8.97
C ILE A 249 11.49 -16.73 -9.92
N LYS A 250 12.16 -15.57 -9.92
CA LYS A 250 13.23 -15.26 -10.89
C LYS A 250 14.51 -16.05 -10.65
N ASN A 251 14.79 -16.47 -9.42
CA ASN A 251 15.94 -17.34 -9.09
C ASN A 251 15.64 -18.84 -9.20
N ASN A 252 14.38 -19.23 -9.36
CA ASN A 252 14.00 -20.63 -9.54
C ASN A 252 14.04 -20.99 -11.03
N LYS A 253 14.92 -21.94 -11.41
CA LYS A 253 15.13 -22.36 -12.81
C LYS A 253 13.84 -22.79 -13.52
N ASN A 254 12.90 -23.39 -12.79
CA ASN A 254 11.64 -23.86 -13.36
C ASN A 254 10.58 -22.76 -13.48
N LEU A 255 10.68 -21.69 -12.68
CA LEU A 255 9.71 -20.59 -12.63
C LEU A 255 10.20 -19.31 -13.29
N ALA A 256 11.50 -19.18 -13.58
CA ALA A 256 12.11 -17.92 -14.04
C ALA A 256 11.47 -17.36 -15.33
N HIS A 257 10.85 -18.21 -16.14
CA HIS A 257 10.13 -17.81 -17.36
C HIS A 257 8.74 -17.23 -17.08
N VAL A 258 8.18 -17.44 -15.87
CA VAL A 258 6.85 -16.95 -15.50
C VAL A 258 6.92 -15.43 -15.35
N PRO A 259 6.07 -14.66 -16.04
CA PRO A 259 6.01 -13.22 -15.88
C PRO A 259 5.57 -12.82 -14.47
N VAL A 260 6.25 -11.83 -13.90
CA VAL A 260 5.91 -11.25 -12.59
C VAL A 260 5.56 -9.79 -12.77
N ILE A 261 4.33 -9.42 -12.41
CA ILE A 261 3.86 -8.05 -12.35
C ILE A 261 3.74 -7.63 -10.89
N VAL A 262 4.27 -6.48 -10.57
CA VAL A 262 4.06 -5.83 -9.27
C VAL A 262 2.87 -4.90 -9.36
N ASN A 263 1.90 -5.08 -8.44
CA ASN A 263 0.73 -4.23 -8.30
C ASN A 263 0.77 -3.53 -6.93
N SER A 264 1.17 -2.26 -6.89
CA SER A 264 1.42 -1.58 -5.62
C SER A 264 0.89 -0.15 -5.61
N SER A 265 0.50 0.32 -4.42
CA SER A 265 0.21 1.74 -4.18
C SER A 265 1.47 2.62 -4.17
N MET A 266 2.65 2.01 -4.03
CA MET A 266 3.94 2.71 -4.07
C MET A 266 4.49 2.75 -5.49
N THR A 267 4.40 3.90 -6.15
CA THR A 267 4.81 4.08 -7.56
C THR A 267 6.09 4.90 -7.74
N THR A 268 6.90 5.07 -6.69
CA THR A 268 8.13 5.88 -6.73
C THR A 268 9.22 5.24 -7.61
N ASP A 269 10.07 6.08 -8.22
CA ASP A 269 11.18 5.62 -9.07
C ASP A 269 12.16 4.71 -8.32
N ALA A 270 12.38 4.95 -7.02
CA ALA A 270 13.23 4.13 -6.18
C ALA A 270 12.68 2.69 -6.03
N VAL A 271 11.37 2.54 -5.82
CA VAL A 271 10.69 1.25 -5.75
C VAL A 271 10.74 0.54 -7.09
N ARG A 272 10.44 1.25 -8.19
CA ARG A 272 10.51 0.72 -9.56
C ARG A 272 11.92 0.24 -9.91
N GLY A 273 12.94 1.04 -9.59
CA GLY A 273 14.34 0.70 -9.82
C GLY A 273 14.75 -0.59 -9.10
N LYS A 274 14.36 -0.74 -7.85
CA LYS A 274 14.65 -1.93 -7.05
C LYS A 274 13.95 -3.17 -7.59
N MET A 275 12.67 -3.07 -7.97
CA MET A 275 11.94 -4.19 -8.57
C MET A 275 12.52 -4.61 -9.93
N SER A 276 12.99 -3.64 -10.74
CA SER A 276 13.69 -3.93 -11.99
C SER A 276 14.98 -4.74 -11.76
N GLN A 277 15.72 -4.49 -10.66
CA GLN A 277 16.91 -5.27 -10.30
C GLN A 277 16.58 -6.72 -9.95
N VAL A 278 15.40 -6.98 -9.38
CA VAL A 278 14.93 -8.34 -9.10
C VAL A 278 14.48 -9.05 -10.37
N GLY A 279 14.25 -8.32 -11.48
CA GLY A 279 13.86 -8.88 -12.78
C GLY A 279 12.36 -9.02 -12.97
N VAL A 280 11.53 -8.17 -12.34
CA VAL A 280 10.09 -8.16 -12.59
C VAL A 280 9.80 -7.70 -14.03
N ASP A 281 8.73 -8.23 -14.62
CA ASP A 281 8.39 -8.00 -16.03
C ASP A 281 7.45 -6.78 -16.22
N GLY A 282 6.80 -6.35 -15.14
CA GLY A 282 5.90 -5.20 -15.16
C GLY A 282 5.65 -4.61 -13.78
N PHE A 283 5.24 -3.35 -13.79
CA PHE A 283 4.88 -2.60 -12.59
C PHE A 283 3.61 -1.77 -12.85
N VAL A 284 2.61 -1.91 -11.97
CA VAL A 284 1.30 -1.28 -12.08
C VAL A 284 0.92 -0.64 -10.75
N GLY A 285 0.35 0.55 -10.78
CA GLY A 285 -0.34 1.13 -9.61
C GLY A 285 -1.66 0.42 -9.36
N LYS A 286 -2.04 0.19 -8.10
CA LYS A 286 -3.26 -0.57 -7.72
C LYS A 286 -4.56 -0.06 -8.34
N THR A 287 -4.61 1.20 -8.76
CA THR A 287 -5.76 1.82 -9.43
C THR A 287 -5.62 1.97 -10.95
N ASP A 288 -4.49 1.55 -11.52
CA ASP A 288 -4.23 1.66 -12.97
C ASP A 288 -4.66 0.38 -13.70
N ILE A 289 -5.99 0.18 -13.74
CA ILE A 289 -6.61 -0.98 -14.39
C ILE A 289 -6.28 -1.05 -15.88
N SER A 290 -6.17 0.11 -16.56
CA SER A 290 -5.81 0.17 -17.97
C SER A 290 -4.44 -0.43 -18.25
N ASN A 291 -3.45 -0.11 -17.41
CA ASN A 291 -2.10 -0.67 -17.55
C ASN A 291 -2.04 -2.14 -17.11
N LEU A 292 -2.79 -2.52 -16.08
CA LEU A 292 -2.94 -3.91 -15.67
C LEU A 292 -3.48 -4.76 -16.83
N PHE A 293 -4.55 -4.30 -17.50
CA PHE A 293 -5.11 -4.97 -18.67
C PHE A 293 -4.10 -5.13 -19.81
N LYS A 294 -3.38 -4.03 -20.15
CA LYS A 294 -2.35 -4.05 -21.21
C LYS A 294 -1.23 -5.06 -20.92
N LEU A 295 -0.74 -5.10 -19.68
CA LEU A 295 0.32 -6.03 -19.28
C LEU A 295 -0.19 -7.46 -19.25
N THR A 296 -1.40 -7.70 -18.71
CA THR A 296 -2.02 -9.02 -18.70
C THR A 296 -2.18 -9.55 -20.13
N LYS A 297 -2.73 -8.75 -21.03
CA LYS A 297 -2.85 -9.09 -22.45
C LYS A 297 -1.51 -9.39 -23.10
N LYS A 298 -0.50 -8.57 -22.84
CA LYS A 298 0.87 -8.75 -23.38
C LYS A 298 1.51 -10.08 -22.98
N PHE A 299 1.29 -10.54 -21.74
CA PHE A 299 1.97 -11.72 -21.22
C PHE A 299 1.16 -13.02 -21.42
N LEU A 300 -0.17 -12.96 -21.48
CA LEU A 300 -1.00 -14.15 -21.66
C LEU A 300 -1.26 -14.51 -23.13
N LEU A 301 -1.27 -13.53 -24.03
CA LEU A 301 -1.62 -13.74 -25.45
C LEU A 301 -0.38 -13.78 -26.36
N LYS A 302 0.76 -14.18 -25.82
CA LYS A 302 1.98 -14.42 -26.61
C LYS A 302 1.98 -15.81 -27.23
#